data_35f1462a73c6c47593f877f8d0cf25cc
#
_entry.id   35f1462a73c6c47593f877f8d0cf25cc
#
_cell.length_a   1.000
_cell.length_b   1.000
_cell.length_c   1.000
_cell.angle_alpha   90.00
_cell.angle_beta   90.00
_cell.angle_gamma   90.00
#
_symmetry.space_group_name_H-M   'P 1'
#
loop_
_entity.id
_entity.type
_entity.pdbx_description
1 polymer ?
#
loop_
_entity_poly.entity_id
_entity_poly.type
_entity_poly.pdbx_seq_one_letter_code
_entity_poly.pdbx_strand_id
1 'polypeptide(L)'
;MTNNTIFDDVFRTMVEKMTYLIVPLINEVFHTSYPEEVEIVHLRNEHQLEDGELITDIRLLIGGKVYHIECQSSDDTTMAIRMFEYDVAIALESRRRVGRKFYVEFPRSCVIYLRTTKNTPDVEEVELRLPDGQVCEYRVPTVKAERYTKDNIFERNLLVLLPFYVMRYEKAVHTIGEDPEKLQSLLDEYEDIRINLERELSMTGRAELYTDLNKLIVRISDYIFRKEEKIRKGVDEVMGGKILQLESERLREEGMAIGEARGKTEGETIGMMRGEARLSALINRLILEGRSDEIQKVVTDVNRRRELYSEYKL
;
A
#
# COMPACT_ATOMS: atom_id res chain seq x y z
N MET A 1 18.17 -6.86 9.55
CA MET A 1 17.49 -7.12 8.27
C MET A 1 16.10 -7.61 8.61
N THR A 2 15.11 -6.76 8.54
CA THR A 2 13.70 -7.15 8.66
C THR A 2 13.37 -8.05 7.48
N ASN A 3 13.09 -9.33 7.73
CA ASN A 3 12.52 -10.23 6.74
C ASN A 3 11.11 -9.70 6.44
N ASN A 4 11.01 -8.79 5.48
CA ASN A 4 9.72 -8.25 5.03
C ASN A 4 8.90 -9.42 4.48
N THR A 5 7.88 -9.84 5.21
CA THR A 5 7.02 -10.95 4.81
C THR A 5 5.94 -10.44 3.86
N ILE A 6 5.27 -11.34 3.14
CA ILE A 6 4.10 -10.99 2.30
C ILE A 6 3.00 -10.31 3.13
N PHE A 7 2.90 -10.64 4.41
CA PHE A 7 1.89 -10.08 5.32
C PHE A 7 2.18 -8.62 5.64
N ASP A 8 3.44 -8.29 5.95
CA ASP A 8 3.90 -6.92 6.21
C ASP A 8 3.68 -6.04 4.98
N ASP A 9 4.02 -6.58 3.79
CA ASP A 9 3.87 -5.89 2.51
C ASP A 9 2.39 -5.61 2.18
N VAL A 10 1.49 -6.58 2.40
CA VAL A 10 0.04 -6.40 2.21
C VAL A 10 -0.52 -5.41 3.21
N PHE A 11 -0.16 -5.51 4.49
CA PHE A 11 -0.63 -4.62 5.54
C PHE A 11 -0.20 -3.17 5.27
N ARG A 12 1.07 -2.96 4.97
CA ARG A 12 1.61 -1.64 4.61
C ARG A 12 0.94 -1.07 3.36
N THR A 13 0.84 -1.85 2.28
CA THR A 13 0.16 -1.43 1.05
C THR A 13 -1.28 -1.00 1.31
N MET A 14 -2.00 -1.75 2.13
CA MET A 14 -3.39 -1.45 2.47
C MET A 14 -3.51 -0.14 3.25
N VAL A 15 -2.66 0.08 4.25
CA VAL A 15 -2.72 1.31 5.04
C VAL A 15 -2.21 2.52 4.26
N GLU A 16 -1.22 2.37 3.38
CA GLU A 16 -0.75 3.46 2.52
C GLU A 16 -1.79 3.91 1.48
N LYS A 17 -2.46 2.96 0.86
CA LYS A 17 -3.42 3.25 -0.22
C LYS A 17 -4.86 3.45 0.26
N MET A 18 -5.23 2.79 1.35
CA MET A 18 -6.59 2.73 1.87
C MET A 18 -6.61 3.06 3.37
N THR A 19 -5.91 4.14 3.76
CA THR A 19 -5.64 4.50 5.17
C THR A 19 -6.89 4.56 6.03
N TYR A 20 -8.01 5.01 5.49
CA TYR A 20 -9.27 5.11 6.24
C TYR A 20 -9.79 3.75 6.73
N LEU A 21 -9.40 2.62 6.11
CA LEU A 21 -9.79 1.28 6.58
C LEU A 21 -9.24 0.95 7.98
N ILE A 22 -8.21 1.68 8.44
CA ILE A 22 -7.65 1.49 9.78
C ILE A 22 -8.48 2.20 10.86
N VAL A 23 -9.30 3.20 10.52
CA VAL A 23 -10.07 4.01 11.48
C VAL A 23 -11.04 3.17 12.30
N PRO A 24 -11.85 2.26 11.72
CA PRO A 24 -12.71 1.38 12.48
C PRO A 24 -11.95 0.50 13.47
N LEU A 25 -10.77 0.00 13.09
CA LEU A 25 -9.92 -0.78 13.99
C LEU A 25 -9.39 0.08 15.15
N ILE A 26 -8.96 1.31 14.88
CA ILE A 26 -8.54 2.26 15.92
C ILE A 26 -9.71 2.55 16.87
N ASN A 27 -10.91 2.77 16.33
CA ASN A 27 -12.11 2.98 17.15
C ASN A 27 -12.41 1.78 18.04
N GLU A 28 -12.32 0.55 17.51
CA GLU A 28 -12.54 -0.70 18.25
C GLU A 28 -11.52 -0.87 19.39
N VAL A 29 -10.23 -0.75 19.06
CA VAL A 29 -9.13 -1.04 20.01
C VAL A 29 -9.00 0.02 21.10
N PHE A 30 -9.15 1.30 20.74
CA PHE A 30 -8.88 2.42 21.66
C PHE A 30 -10.16 3.07 22.19
N HIS A 31 -11.33 2.50 21.90
CA HIS A 31 -12.65 3.00 22.31
C HIS A 31 -12.84 4.47 21.92
N THR A 32 -12.45 4.79 20.69
CA THR A 32 -12.65 6.10 20.09
C THR A 32 -13.86 6.08 19.15
N SER A 33 -14.27 7.25 18.67
CA SER A 33 -15.41 7.41 17.76
C SER A 33 -15.09 8.38 16.62
N TYR A 34 -13.93 8.18 16.00
CA TYR A 34 -13.57 8.95 14.82
C TYR A 34 -14.53 8.66 13.67
N PRO A 35 -14.98 9.68 12.95
CA PRO A 35 -15.72 9.47 11.71
C PRO A 35 -14.78 8.88 10.63
N GLU A 36 -15.35 8.20 9.64
CA GLU A 36 -14.58 7.59 8.56
C GLU A 36 -13.76 8.61 7.75
N GLU A 37 -14.22 9.86 7.67
CA GLU A 37 -13.57 10.95 6.92
C GLU A 37 -12.63 11.79 7.80
N VAL A 38 -12.21 11.25 8.95
CA VAL A 38 -11.26 11.97 9.80
C VAL A 38 -9.95 12.21 9.07
N GLU A 39 -9.37 13.39 9.28
CA GLU A 39 -8.03 13.69 8.74
C GLU A 39 -6.99 12.78 9.36
N ILE A 40 -6.24 12.09 8.50
CA ILE A 40 -5.18 11.15 8.87
C ILE A 40 -3.87 11.65 8.28
N VAL A 41 -2.86 11.83 9.10
CA VAL A 41 -1.52 12.19 8.66
C VAL A 41 -0.59 11.01 8.89
N HIS A 42 0.04 10.52 7.82
CA HIS A 42 1.09 9.52 7.91
C HIS A 42 2.36 10.13 8.48
N LEU A 43 2.88 9.54 9.54
CA LEU A 43 4.16 9.91 10.12
C LEU A 43 5.26 9.00 9.57
N ARG A 44 6.52 9.41 9.71
CA ARG A 44 7.65 8.59 9.30
C ARG A 44 7.75 7.34 10.17
N ASN A 45 7.98 6.20 9.54
CA ASN A 45 8.14 4.91 10.20
C ASN A 45 9.59 4.59 10.55
N GLU A 46 10.55 5.36 10.05
CA GLU A 46 11.98 5.18 10.23
C GLU A 46 12.49 6.06 11.36
N HIS A 47 13.17 5.46 12.34
CA HIS A 47 13.79 6.14 13.47
C HIS A 47 15.29 5.89 13.42
N GLN A 48 16.09 6.94 13.29
CA GLN A 48 17.55 6.82 13.39
C GLN A 48 17.97 6.82 14.86
N LEU A 49 18.50 5.70 15.32
CA LEU A 49 19.14 5.54 16.62
C LEU A 49 20.66 5.56 16.43
N GLU A 50 21.40 5.83 17.53
CA GLU A 50 22.88 5.82 17.48
C GLU A 50 23.45 4.45 17.04
N ASP A 51 22.76 3.35 17.33
CA ASP A 51 23.17 1.97 17.02
C ASP A 51 22.47 1.35 15.80
N GLY A 52 21.69 2.13 15.01
CA GLY A 52 21.00 1.63 13.82
C GLY A 52 19.69 2.32 13.52
N GLU A 53 18.97 1.77 12.55
CA GLU A 53 17.65 2.23 12.13
C GLU A 53 16.56 1.32 12.73
N LEU A 54 15.59 1.94 13.37
CA LEU A 54 14.41 1.27 13.90
C LEU A 54 13.23 1.60 12.98
N ILE A 55 12.62 0.57 12.42
CA ILE A 55 11.50 0.71 11.48
C ILE A 55 10.25 0.15 12.13
N THR A 56 9.20 0.97 12.19
CA THR A 56 7.85 0.59 12.64
C THR A 56 6.95 0.33 11.43
N ASP A 57 5.90 -0.48 11.62
CA ASP A 57 4.99 -0.78 10.50
C ASP A 57 4.15 0.45 10.13
N ILE A 58 3.43 1.03 11.07
CA ILE A 58 2.53 2.15 10.81
C ILE A 58 2.51 3.16 11.95
N ARG A 59 2.65 4.44 11.59
CA ARG A 59 2.45 5.58 12.48
C ARG A 59 1.50 6.59 11.87
N LEU A 60 0.44 6.93 12.61
CA LEU A 60 -0.60 7.86 12.15
C LEU A 60 -0.85 8.94 13.21
N LEU A 61 -1.14 10.17 12.75
CA LEU A 61 -1.67 11.24 13.59
C LEU A 61 -3.15 11.42 13.23
N ILE A 62 -4.03 11.20 14.21
CA ILE A 62 -5.48 11.31 14.07
C ILE A 62 -6.04 12.08 15.25
N GLY A 63 -6.76 13.17 15.00
CA GLY A 63 -7.35 13.99 16.07
C GLY A 63 -6.33 14.52 17.09
N GLY A 64 -5.10 14.81 16.65
CA GLY A 64 -4.01 15.29 17.49
C GLY A 64 -3.34 14.21 18.35
N LYS A 65 -3.65 12.92 18.15
CA LYS A 65 -3.05 11.78 18.86
C LYS A 65 -2.25 10.91 17.91
N VAL A 66 -1.09 10.46 18.36
CA VAL A 66 -0.24 9.53 17.60
C VAL A 66 -0.70 8.10 17.89
N TYR A 67 -0.90 7.34 16.81
CA TYR A 67 -1.19 5.91 16.82
C TYR A 67 -0.02 5.16 16.22
N HIS A 68 0.38 4.06 16.87
CA HIS A 68 1.39 3.14 16.41
C HIS A 68 0.81 1.74 16.33
N ILE A 69 0.85 1.11 15.16
CA ILE A 69 0.23 -0.19 14.92
C ILE A 69 1.25 -1.11 14.27
N GLU A 70 1.51 -2.22 14.93
CA GLU A 70 2.40 -3.30 14.43
C GLU A 70 1.57 -4.51 13.99
N CYS A 71 1.92 -5.11 12.85
CA CYS A 71 1.30 -6.32 12.34
C CYS A 71 2.29 -7.47 12.38
N GLN A 72 2.04 -8.46 13.23
CA GLN A 72 2.93 -9.61 13.43
C GLN A 72 2.34 -10.87 12.80
N SER A 73 3.13 -11.52 11.95
CA SER A 73 2.71 -12.76 11.28
C SER A 73 2.60 -13.96 12.23
N SER A 74 3.27 -13.92 13.38
CA SER A 74 3.26 -14.98 14.41
C SER A 74 3.47 -14.39 15.81
N ASP A 75 3.12 -15.16 16.82
CA ASP A 75 3.36 -14.82 18.22
C ASP A 75 4.87 -14.67 18.49
N ASP A 76 5.28 -13.49 18.93
CA ASP A 76 6.66 -13.15 19.31
C ASP A 76 6.69 -12.77 20.80
N THR A 77 7.31 -13.61 21.60
CA THR A 77 7.41 -13.42 23.06
C THR A 77 8.22 -12.18 23.47
N THR A 78 8.92 -11.54 22.55
CA THR A 78 9.67 -10.30 22.79
C THR A 78 8.89 -9.05 22.43
N MET A 79 7.65 -9.19 21.94
CA MET A 79 6.89 -8.10 21.38
C MET A 79 6.59 -6.97 22.37
N ALA A 80 6.34 -7.31 23.65
CA ALA A 80 6.16 -6.31 24.70
C ALA A 80 7.36 -5.35 24.81
N ILE A 81 8.57 -5.88 24.78
CA ILE A 81 9.81 -5.09 24.86
C ILE A 81 10.01 -4.27 23.57
N ARG A 82 9.80 -4.89 22.40
CA ARG A 82 9.92 -4.18 21.12
C ARG A 82 8.96 -2.99 21.04
N MET A 83 7.69 -3.20 21.42
CA MET A 83 6.71 -2.11 21.44
C MET A 83 7.11 -1.00 22.40
N PHE A 84 7.66 -1.34 23.56
CA PHE A 84 8.16 -0.35 24.50
C PHE A 84 9.32 0.48 23.92
N GLU A 85 10.31 -0.18 23.28
CA GLU A 85 11.43 0.50 22.63
C GLU A 85 10.95 1.43 21.51
N TYR A 86 10.03 0.97 20.66
CA TYR A 86 9.43 1.76 19.59
C TYR A 86 8.69 2.98 20.13
N ASP A 87 7.85 2.79 21.13
CA ASP A 87 7.04 3.86 21.70
C ASP A 87 7.87 4.89 22.46
N VAL A 88 8.96 4.47 23.10
CA VAL A 88 9.95 5.40 23.69
C VAL A 88 10.59 6.25 22.60
N ALA A 89 11.02 5.65 21.49
CA ALA A 89 11.61 6.39 20.38
C ALA A 89 10.62 7.41 19.81
N ILE A 90 9.38 7.01 19.55
CA ILE A 90 8.29 7.87 19.08
C ILE A 90 8.02 9.02 20.07
N ALA A 91 7.93 8.72 21.36
CA ALA A 91 7.66 9.72 22.40
C ALA A 91 8.79 10.76 22.52
N LEU A 92 10.03 10.32 22.35
CA LEU A 92 11.20 11.22 22.39
C LEU A 92 11.27 12.17 21.18
N GLU A 93 10.79 11.78 20.01
CA GLU A 93 10.70 12.67 18.85
C GLU A 93 9.76 13.85 19.10
N SER A 94 8.63 13.61 19.75
CA SER A 94 7.60 14.61 20.03
C SER A 94 7.81 15.36 21.36
N ARG A 95 8.97 15.17 22.03
CA ARG A 95 9.24 15.78 23.33
C ARG A 95 9.11 17.30 23.29
N ARG A 96 8.42 17.85 24.28
CA ARG A 96 8.28 19.29 24.49
C ARG A 96 9.07 19.73 25.70
N ARG A 97 9.83 20.83 25.58
CA ARG A 97 10.59 21.40 26.67
C ARG A 97 9.89 22.67 27.20
N VAL A 98 9.72 22.73 28.51
CA VAL A 98 9.25 23.93 29.22
C VAL A 98 10.25 24.21 30.35
N GLY A 99 11.04 25.27 30.22
CA GLY A 99 12.16 25.55 31.12
C GLY A 99 13.22 24.45 31.04
N ARG A 100 13.47 23.75 32.15
CA ARG A 100 14.38 22.60 32.23
C ARG A 100 13.66 21.26 32.20
N LYS A 101 12.32 21.24 32.21
CA LYS A 101 11.51 20.03 32.22
C LYS A 101 11.13 19.61 30.80
N PHE A 102 11.27 18.33 30.50
CA PHE A 102 10.80 17.72 29.27
C PHE A 102 9.48 17.00 29.53
N TYR A 103 8.60 17.09 28.57
CA TYR A 103 7.34 16.37 28.51
C TYR A 103 7.41 15.45 27.30
N VAL A 104 7.12 14.18 27.53
CA VAL A 104 7.05 13.14 26.49
C VAL A 104 5.66 12.50 26.56
N GLU A 105 5.07 12.26 25.41
CA GLU A 105 3.76 11.61 25.30
C GLU A 105 3.92 10.34 24.47
N PHE A 106 3.53 9.21 25.05
CA PHE A 106 3.57 7.93 24.36
C PHE A 106 2.47 7.86 23.32
N PRO A 107 2.70 7.19 22.18
CA PRO A 107 1.65 6.91 21.20
C PRO A 107 0.60 5.97 21.81
N ARG A 108 -0.55 5.89 21.16
CA ARG A 108 -1.53 4.83 21.39
C ARG A 108 -1.19 3.67 20.51
N SER A 109 -0.71 2.59 21.09
CA SER A 109 -0.12 1.47 20.34
C SER A 109 -0.94 0.21 20.45
N CYS A 110 -0.99 -0.58 19.37
CA CYS A 110 -1.54 -1.93 19.40
C CYS A 110 -0.75 -2.87 18.49
N VAL A 111 -0.83 -4.16 18.78
CA VAL A 111 -0.25 -5.23 17.96
C VAL A 111 -1.37 -6.07 17.34
N ILE A 112 -1.30 -6.29 16.03
CA ILE A 112 -2.17 -7.22 15.31
C ILE A 112 -1.42 -8.53 15.14
N TYR A 113 -1.90 -9.60 15.75
CA TYR A 113 -1.38 -10.95 15.54
C TYR A 113 -2.22 -11.70 14.50
N LEU A 114 -1.58 -12.08 13.38
CA LEU A 114 -2.23 -12.85 12.33
C LEU A 114 -2.35 -14.34 12.68
N ARG A 115 -1.35 -14.88 13.38
CA ARG A 115 -1.37 -16.23 13.93
C ARG A 115 -1.21 -16.14 15.43
N THR A 116 -2.02 -16.89 16.14
CA THR A 116 -2.01 -16.91 17.59
C THR A 116 -1.74 -18.31 18.15
N THR A 117 -1.26 -18.34 19.37
CA THR A 117 -1.16 -19.53 20.21
C THR A 117 -2.11 -19.39 21.41
N LYS A 118 -2.26 -20.46 22.18
CA LYS A 118 -3.02 -20.38 23.45
C LYS A 118 -2.39 -19.42 24.48
N ASN A 119 -1.11 -19.09 24.29
CA ASN A 119 -0.34 -18.23 25.19
C ASN A 119 -0.26 -16.77 24.71
N THR A 120 -0.69 -16.46 23.48
CA THR A 120 -0.69 -15.09 22.96
C THR A 120 -1.56 -14.22 23.87
N PRO A 121 -1.02 -13.16 24.49
CA PRO A 121 -1.76 -12.35 25.45
C PRO A 121 -2.82 -11.48 24.78
N ASP A 122 -3.80 -10.99 25.53
CA ASP A 122 -4.75 -9.97 25.06
C ASP A 122 -4.19 -8.56 25.26
N VAL A 123 -3.15 -8.42 26.07
CA VAL A 123 -2.39 -7.20 26.33
C VAL A 123 -0.93 -7.56 26.50
N GLU A 124 -0.04 -6.92 25.73
CA GLU A 124 1.40 -6.97 25.99
C GLU A 124 1.74 -6.04 27.14
N GLU A 125 2.55 -6.49 28.11
CA GLU A 125 2.80 -5.77 29.35
C GLU A 125 4.31 -5.70 29.67
N VAL A 126 4.76 -4.51 30.12
CA VAL A 126 6.09 -4.28 30.69
C VAL A 126 5.95 -3.56 32.00
N GLU A 127 6.44 -4.15 33.11
CA GLU A 127 6.53 -3.50 34.41
C GLU A 127 7.86 -2.72 34.53
N LEU A 128 7.77 -1.43 34.76
CA LEU A 128 8.91 -0.53 34.93
C LEU A 128 9.08 -0.22 36.42
N ARG A 129 10.20 -0.62 36.99
CA ARG A 129 10.55 -0.30 38.39
C ARG A 129 11.59 0.79 38.41
N LEU A 130 11.22 1.94 38.93
CA LEU A 130 12.11 3.10 39.03
C LEU A 130 12.96 3.03 40.29
N PRO A 131 14.18 3.64 40.30
CA PRO A 131 15.09 3.59 41.45
C PRO A 131 14.52 4.18 42.75
N ASP A 132 13.53 5.09 42.63
CA ASP A 132 12.83 5.69 43.76
C ASP A 132 11.69 4.81 44.36
N GLY A 133 11.52 3.60 43.81
CA GLY A 133 10.51 2.66 44.21
C GLY A 133 9.16 2.82 43.51
N GLN A 134 9.01 3.78 42.60
CA GLN A 134 7.80 3.88 41.79
C GLN A 134 7.72 2.70 40.79
N VAL A 135 6.51 2.20 40.57
CA VAL A 135 6.21 1.18 39.59
C VAL A 135 5.23 1.75 38.57
N CYS A 136 5.54 1.57 37.31
CA CYS A 136 4.67 1.97 36.21
C CYS A 136 4.45 0.78 35.28
N GLU A 137 3.23 0.57 34.82
CA GLU A 137 2.90 -0.47 33.85
C GLU A 137 2.76 0.16 32.46
N TYR A 138 3.51 -0.36 31.51
CA TYR A 138 3.30 -0.08 30.09
C TYR A 138 2.49 -1.22 29.48
N ARG A 139 1.38 -0.89 28.82
CA ARG A 139 0.40 -1.86 28.33
C ARG A 139 0.01 -1.57 26.88
N VAL A 140 0.05 -2.59 26.03
CA VAL A 140 -0.32 -2.51 24.63
C VAL A 140 -1.40 -3.56 24.31
N PRO A 141 -2.62 -3.16 23.93
CA PRO A 141 -3.68 -4.10 23.54
C PRO A 141 -3.29 -4.88 22.28
N THR A 142 -3.76 -6.12 22.21
CA THR A 142 -3.53 -6.98 21.05
C THR A 142 -4.82 -7.27 20.30
N VAL A 143 -4.71 -7.34 18.98
CA VAL A 143 -5.78 -7.74 18.06
C VAL A 143 -5.42 -9.12 17.51
N LYS A 144 -6.22 -10.13 17.80
CA LYS A 144 -6.03 -11.50 17.31
C LYS A 144 -6.90 -11.70 16.08
N ALA A 145 -6.33 -11.58 14.87
CA ALA A 145 -7.08 -11.61 13.61
C ALA A 145 -7.96 -12.87 13.48
N GLU A 146 -7.48 -14.03 13.94
CA GLU A 146 -8.21 -15.29 13.88
C GLU A 146 -9.54 -15.29 14.69
N ARG A 147 -9.72 -14.37 15.65
CA ARG A 147 -10.95 -14.28 16.47
C ARG A 147 -12.11 -13.59 15.74
N TYR A 148 -11.83 -12.82 14.71
CA TYR A 148 -12.85 -12.09 13.97
C TYR A 148 -13.44 -12.98 12.87
N THR A 149 -14.73 -13.28 12.97
CA THR A 149 -15.49 -13.95 11.91
C THR A 149 -15.75 -12.98 10.76
N LYS A 150 -16.15 -13.49 9.57
CA LYS A 150 -16.55 -12.63 8.46
C LYS A 150 -17.65 -11.65 8.88
N ASP A 151 -18.65 -12.14 9.63
CA ASP A 151 -19.78 -11.33 10.09
C ASP A 151 -19.31 -10.20 11.01
N ASN A 152 -18.43 -10.49 11.99
CA ASN A 152 -17.86 -9.45 12.85
C ASN A 152 -17.05 -8.41 12.08
N ILE A 153 -16.31 -8.84 11.02
CA ILE A 153 -15.53 -7.93 10.18
C ILE A 153 -16.47 -6.95 9.46
N PHE A 154 -17.55 -7.44 8.86
CA PHE A 154 -18.51 -6.57 8.16
C PHE A 154 -19.36 -5.74 9.13
N GLU A 155 -19.92 -6.32 10.19
CA GLU A 155 -20.74 -5.60 11.18
C GLU A 155 -19.99 -4.43 11.84
N ARG A 156 -18.69 -4.56 12.05
CA ARG A 156 -17.83 -3.54 12.70
C ARG A 156 -17.00 -2.75 11.71
N ASN A 157 -17.19 -2.94 10.41
CA ASN A 157 -16.44 -2.31 9.33
C ASN A 157 -14.89 -2.53 9.45
N LEU A 158 -14.46 -3.70 9.96
CA LEU A 158 -13.03 -4.03 10.15
C LEU A 158 -12.40 -4.58 8.87
N LEU A 159 -12.67 -3.96 7.72
CA LEU A 159 -12.23 -4.44 6.40
C LEU A 159 -10.71 -4.55 6.28
N VAL A 160 -9.96 -3.82 7.11
CA VAL A 160 -8.49 -3.94 7.21
C VAL A 160 -8.02 -5.36 7.60
N LEU A 161 -8.87 -6.16 8.26
CA LEU A 161 -8.55 -7.55 8.63
C LEU A 161 -8.91 -8.56 7.54
N LEU A 162 -9.67 -8.16 6.52
CA LEU A 162 -10.23 -9.07 5.54
C LEU A 162 -9.19 -9.83 4.70
N PRO A 163 -8.07 -9.22 4.23
CA PRO A 163 -7.02 -9.96 3.52
C PRO A 163 -6.40 -11.09 4.34
N PHE A 164 -6.41 -10.95 5.67
CA PHE A 164 -5.84 -11.95 6.57
C PHE A 164 -6.86 -12.99 7.05
N TYR A 165 -8.13 -12.87 6.63
CA TYR A 165 -9.19 -13.82 7.02
C TYR A 165 -8.84 -15.27 6.68
N VAL A 166 -8.14 -15.49 5.58
CA VAL A 166 -7.69 -16.80 5.09
C VAL A 166 -6.78 -17.55 6.09
N MET A 167 -6.11 -16.84 7.01
CA MET A 167 -5.16 -17.42 7.96
C MET A 167 -5.77 -18.54 8.81
N ARG A 168 -7.09 -18.47 9.09
CA ARG A 168 -7.84 -19.49 9.82
C ARG A 168 -7.83 -20.88 9.18
N TYR A 169 -7.65 -20.91 7.85
CA TYR A 169 -7.64 -22.15 7.06
C TYR A 169 -6.24 -22.75 6.89
N GLU A 170 -5.18 -22.03 7.29
CA GLU A 170 -3.80 -22.43 7.04
C GLU A 170 -3.47 -23.86 7.54
N LYS A 171 -4.01 -24.24 8.72
CA LYS A 171 -3.81 -25.57 9.29
C LYS A 171 -4.67 -26.66 8.65
N ALA A 172 -5.72 -26.30 7.96
CA ALA A 172 -6.68 -27.21 7.35
C ALA A 172 -6.55 -27.33 5.82
N VAL A 173 -5.59 -26.66 5.21
CA VAL A 173 -5.41 -26.56 3.74
C VAL A 173 -5.47 -27.93 3.06
N HIS A 174 -4.71 -28.91 3.54
CA HIS A 174 -4.68 -30.27 2.95
C HIS A 174 -6.03 -30.97 3.07
N THR A 175 -6.67 -30.91 4.23
CA THR A 175 -7.98 -31.53 4.47
C THR A 175 -9.08 -30.90 3.59
N ILE A 176 -9.01 -29.60 3.34
CA ILE A 176 -9.94 -28.87 2.46
C ILE A 176 -9.70 -29.29 1.00
N GLY A 177 -8.44 -29.42 0.57
CA GLY A 177 -8.09 -29.80 -0.80
C GLY A 177 -8.53 -31.22 -1.18
N GLU A 178 -8.62 -32.13 -0.21
CA GLU A 178 -9.02 -33.53 -0.42
C GLU A 178 -10.54 -33.75 -0.29
N ASP A 179 -11.26 -32.85 0.37
CA ASP A 179 -12.67 -32.98 0.69
C ASP A 179 -13.52 -32.00 -0.16
N PRO A 180 -14.27 -32.49 -1.17
CA PRO A 180 -15.05 -31.62 -2.05
C PRO A 180 -16.11 -30.76 -1.32
N GLU A 181 -16.70 -31.27 -0.23
CA GLU A 181 -17.73 -30.53 0.53
C GLU A 181 -17.09 -29.37 1.29
N LYS A 182 -15.91 -29.59 1.89
CA LYS A 182 -15.16 -28.54 2.57
C LYS A 182 -14.64 -27.49 1.60
N LEU A 183 -14.18 -27.93 0.43
CA LEU A 183 -13.76 -27.01 -0.63
C LEU A 183 -14.94 -26.13 -1.06
N GLN A 184 -16.10 -26.73 -1.34
CA GLN A 184 -17.28 -25.97 -1.72
C GLN A 184 -17.69 -24.98 -0.62
N SER A 185 -17.72 -25.41 0.64
CA SER A 185 -18.03 -24.54 1.78
C SER A 185 -17.07 -23.35 1.89
N LEU A 186 -15.78 -23.56 1.61
CA LEU A 186 -14.80 -22.48 1.58
C LEU A 186 -15.09 -21.49 0.43
N LEU A 187 -15.40 -22.01 -0.76
CA LEU A 187 -15.70 -21.17 -1.93
C LEU A 187 -16.99 -20.37 -1.74
N ASP A 188 -18.03 -20.98 -1.15
CA ASP A 188 -19.29 -20.31 -0.82
C ASP A 188 -19.04 -19.17 0.20
N GLU A 189 -18.15 -19.38 1.16
CA GLU A 189 -17.78 -18.34 2.11
C GLU A 189 -17.02 -17.16 1.46
N TYR A 190 -16.13 -17.43 0.51
CA TYR A 190 -15.46 -16.40 -0.26
C TYR A 190 -16.42 -15.65 -1.20
N GLU A 191 -17.42 -16.33 -1.76
CA GLU A 191 -18.48 -15.67 -2.54
C GLU A 191 -19.30 -14.73 -1.67
N ASP A 192 -19.64 -15.13 -0.44
CA ASP A 192 -20.30 -14.26 0.53
C ASP A 192 -19.44 -13.03 0.89
N ILE A 193 -18.13 -13.24 1.08
CA ILE A 193 -17.17 -12.15 1.34
C ILE A 193 -17.18 -11.18 0.16
N ARG A 194 -17.09 -11.68 -1.06
CA ARG A 194 -17.10 -10.88 -2.28
C ARG A 194 -18.36 -10.02 -2.39
N ILE A 195 -19.53 -10.62 -2.22
CA ILE A 195 -20.81 -9.94 -2.31
C ILE A 195 -20.96 -8.87 -1.23
N ASN A 196 -20.59 -9.19 0.01
CA ASN A 196 -20.66 -8.24 1.12
C ASN A 196 -19.68 -7.08 0.93
N LEU A 197 -18.46 -7.35 0.46
CA LEU A 197 -17.46 -6.33 0.19
C LEU A 197 -17.90 -5.37 -0.92
N GLU A 198 -18.41 -5.90 -2.02
CA GLU A 198 -18.95 -5.10 -3.13
C GLU A 198 -20.09 -4.20 -2.67
N ARG A 199 -21.04 -4.75 -1.88
CA ARG A 199 -22.15 -4.01 -1.32
C ARG A 199 -21.68 -2.91 -0.37
N GLU A 200 -20.80 -3.20 0.58
CA GLU A 200 -20.31 -2.26 1.58
C GLU A 200 -19.57 -1.09 0.94
N LEU A 201 -18.65 -1.38 0.03
CA LEU A 201 -17.88 -0.34 -0.66
C LEU A 201 -18.76 0.49 -1.61
N SER A 202 -19.78 -0.10 -2.23
CA SER A 202 -20.73 0.64 -3.07
C SER A 202 -21.63 1.55 -2.23
N MET A 203 -22.10 1.09 -1.09
CA MET A 203 -22.95 1.88 -0.18
C MET A 203 -22.22 3.06 0.44
N THR A 204 -20.92 2.91 0.72
CA THR A 204 -20.06 3.96 1.27
C THR A 204 -19.47 4.88 0.21
N GLY A 205 -19.80 4.69 -1.08
CA GLY A 205 -19.29 5.49 -2.19
C GLY A 205 -17.80 5.24 -2.51
N ARG A 206 -17.28 4.08 -2.15
CA ARG A 206 -15.86 3.69 -2.29
C ARG A 206 -15.66 2.47 -3.18
N ALA A 207 -16.52 2.32 -4.18
CA ALA A 207 -16.50 1.18 -5.10
C ALA A 207 -15.16 0.99 -5.83
N GLU A 208 -14.38 2.08 -6.04
CA GLU A 208 -13.06 2.04 -6.63
C GLU A 208 -12.03 1.23 -5.84
N LEU A 209 -12.25 1.07 -4.53
CA LEU A 209 -11.34 0.33 -3.67
C LEU A 209 -11.58 -1.17 -3.67
N TYR A 210 -12.72 -1.59 -4.20
CA TYR A 210 -13.09 -3.00 -4.29
C TYR A 210 -11.99 -3.83 -4.97
N THR A 211 -11.51 -3.36 -6.10
CA THR A 211 -10.50 -4.08 -6.88
C THR A 211 -9.17 -4.19 -6.13
N ASP A 212 -8.72 -3.12 -5.49
CA ASP A 212 -7.45 -3.13 -4.78
C ASP A 212 -7.51 -4.01 -3.53
N LEU A 213 -8.58 -3.93 -2.75
CA LEU A 213 -8.75 -4.79 -1.57
C LEU A 213 -8.90 -6.27 -1.99
N ASN A 214 -9.64 -6.54 -3.06
CA ASN A 214 -9.79 -7.87 -3.60
C ASN A 214 -8.45 -8.50 -4.04
N LYS A 215 -7.59 -7.72 -4.72
CA LYS A 215 -6.22 -8.15 -5.07
C LYS A 215 -5.39 -8.53 -3.84
N LEU A 216 -5.54 -7.80 -2.74
CA LEU A 216 -4.82 -8.10 -1.50
C LEU A 216 -5.34 -9.38 -0.85
N ILE A 217 -6.67 -9.62 -0.88
CA ILE A 217 -7.29 -10.87 -0.40
C ILE A 217 -6.76 -12.06 -1.21
N VAL A 218 -6.81 -11.98 -2.54
CA VAL A 218 -6.32 -13.03 -3.44
C VAL A 218 -4.82 -13.27 -3.20
N ARG A 219 -4.02 -12.24 -3.06
CA ARG A 219 -2.57 -12.33 -2.84
C ARG A 219 -2.20 -13.12 -1.57
N ILE A 220 -2.89 -12.89 -0.46
CA ILE A 220 -2.66 -13.66 0.77
C ILE A 220 -3.21 -15.09 0.63
N SER A 221 -4.38 -15.26 -0.01
CA SER A 221 -4.97 -16.57 -0.27
C SER A 221 -4.04 -17.43 -1.13
N ASP A 222 -3.47 -16.88 -2.19
CA ASP A 222 -2.49 -17.56 -3.05
C ASP A 222 -1.25 -18.02 -2.28
N TYR A 223 -0.78 -17.20 -1.35
CA TYR A 223 0.35 -17.58 -0.50
C TYR A 223 0.00 -18.71 0.46
N ILE A 224 -1.15 -18.65 1.12
CA ILE A 224 -1.60 -19.68 2.07
C ILE A 224 -1.90 -21.00 1.35
N PHE A 225 -2.61 -20.93 0.21
CA PHE A 225 -3.03 -22.09 -0.57
C PHE A 225 -2.01 -22.50 -1.65
N ARG A 226 -0.77 -22.00 -1.63
CA ARG A 226 0.24 -22.21 -2.69
C ARG A 226 0.53 -23.68 -3.04
N LYS A 227 0.26 -24.62 -2.11
CA LYS A 227 0.46 -26.06 -2.29
C LYS A 227 -0.79 -26.79 -2.78
N GLU A 228 -1.95 -26.15 -2.76
CA GLU A 228 -3.25 -26.74 -3.12
C GLU A 228 -3.88 -25.94 -4.27
N GLU A 229 -3.50 -26.33 -5.48
CA GLU A 229 -3.88 -25.61 -6.71
C GLU A 229 -5.40 -25.49 -6.90
N LYS A 230 -6.18 -26.51 -6.49
CA LYS A 230 -7.64 -26.50 -6.61
C LYS A 230 -8.26 -25.39 -5.76
N ILE A 231 -7.80 -25.25 -4.51
CA ILE A 231 -8.30 -24.22 -3.60
C ILE A 231 -7.91 -22.85 -4.16
N ARG A 232 -6.65 -22.67 -4.53
CA ARG A 232 -6.13 -21.40 -5.06
C ARG A 232 -6.92 -20.95 -6.29
N LYS A 233 -7.10 -21.80 -7.28
CA LYS A 233 -7.88 -21.48 -8.48
C LYS A 233 -9.35 -21.17 -8.16
N GLY A 234 -9.97 -21.95 -7.28
CA GLY A 234 -11.35 -21.70 -6.88
C GLY A 234 -11.54 -20.34 -6.21
N VAL A 235 -10.64 -19.98 -5.28
CA VAL A 235 -10.69 -18.66 -4.62
C VAL A 235 -10.43 -17.53 -5.62
N ASP A 236 -9.47 -17.69 -6.53
CA ASP A 236 -9.19 -16.70 -7.57
C ASP A 236 -10.40 -16.49 -8.51
N GLU A 237 -11.05 -17.58 -8.94
CA GLU A 237 -12.27 -17.51 -9.76
C GLU A 237 -13.43 -16.81 -9.04
N VAL A 238 -13.64 -17.13 -7.76
CA VAL A 238 -14.71 -16.52 -6.95
C VAL A 238 -14.43 -15.05 -6.68
N MET A 239 -13.20 -14.72 -6.28
CA MET A 239 -12.85 -13.37 -5.84
C MET A 239 -12.57 -12.41 -6.99
N GLY A 240 -12.22 -12.89 -8.18
CA GLY A 240 -11.84 -11.89 -9.14
C GLY A 240 -11.58 -12.25 -10.57
N GLY A 241 -11.70 -13.50 -10.97
CA GLY A 241 -11.26 -13.95 -12.28
C GLY A 241 -11.71 -13.06 -13.45
N LYS A 242 -12.98 -12.62 -13.49
CA LYS A 242 -13.48 -11.71 -14.54
C LYS A 242 -13.10 -10.24 -14.29
N ILE A 243 -13.13 -9.78 -13.06
CA ILE A 243 -12.87 -8.37 -12.71
C ILE A 243 -11.38 -8.04 -12.87
N LEU A 244 -10.51 -8.93 -12.42
CA LEU A 244 -9.06 -8.79 -12.60
C LEU A 244 -8.64 -8.84 -14.07
N GLN A 245 -9.33 -9.66 -14.90
CA GLN A 245 -9.11 -9.65 -16.35
C GLN A 245 -9.53 -8.34 -16.98
N LEU A 246 -10.75 -7.86 -16.72
CA LEU A 246 -11.25 -6.58 -17.26
C LEU A 246 -10.38 -5.41 -16.84
N GLU A 247 -9.86 -5.40 -15.61
CA GLU A 247 -8.97 -4.34 -15.16
C GLU A 247 -7.56 -4.45 -15.76
N SER A 248 -7.03 -5.64 -15.92
CA SER A 248 -5.75 -5.83 -16.62
C SER A 248 -5.84 -5.40 -18.09
N GLU A 249 -6.99 -5.64 -18.73
CA GLU A 249 -7.28 -5.16 -20.08
C GLU A 249 -7.39 -3.62 -20.10
N ARG A 250 -8.13 -3.01 -19.16
CA ARG A 250 -8.24 -1.56 -19.01
C ARG A 250 -6.89 -0.89 -18.76
N LEU A 251 -6.10 -1.41 -17.83
CA LEU A 251 -4.75 -0.88 -17.53
C LEU A 251 -3.79 -1.03 -18.72
N ARG A 252 -3.95 -2.10 -19.49
CA ARG A 252 -3.18 -2.31 -20.73
C ARG A 252 -3.60 -1.31 -21.81
N GLU A 253 -4.88 -1.06 -22.00
CA GLU A 253 -5.41 -0.06 -22.92
C GLU A 253 -5.00 1.35 -22.52
N GLU A 254 -5.11 1.72 -21.24
CA GLU A 254 -4.63 3.00 -20.73
C GLU A 254 -3.12 3.17 -20.90
N GLY A 255 -2.33 2.12 -20.59
CA GLY A 255 -0.88 2.12 -20.82
C GLY A 255 -0.50 2.27 -22.29
N MET A 256 -1.24 1.63 -23.20
CA MET A 256 -1.06 1.78 -24.64
C MET A 256 -1.41 3.21 -25.10
N ALA A 257 -2.53 3.77 -24.65
CA ALA A 257 -2.95 5.13 -24.99
C ALA A 257 -1.95 6.18 -24.50
N ILE A 258 -1.43 6.04 -23.27
CA ILE A 258 -0.39 6.91 -22.71
C ILE A 258 0.92 6.76 -23.51
N GLY A 259 1.31 5.55 -23.87
CA GLY A 259 2.51 5.26 -24.66
C GLY A 259 2.41 5.87 -26.06
N GLU A 260 1.25 5.75 -26.71
CA GLU A 260 0.99 6.33 -28.04
C GLU A 260 1.01 7.87 -27.99
N ALA A 261 0.37 8.49 -26.99
CA ALA A 261 0.38 9.93 -26.79
C ALA A 261 1.81 10.46 -26.53
N ARG A 262 2.59 9.80 -25.68
CA ARG A 262 4.00 10.14 -25.46
C ARG A 262 4.84 9.98 -26.72
N GLY A 263 4.73 8.85 -27.41
CA GLY A 263 5.48 8.60 -28.63
C GLY A 263 5.18 9.62 -29.72
N LYS A 264 3.93 10.06 -29.83
CA LYS A 264 3.53 11.13 -30.75
C LYS A 264 4.17 12.47 -30.39
N THR A 265 4.10 12.88 -29.12
CA THR A 265 4.67 14.16 -28.64
C THR A 265 6.20 14.17 -28.78
N GLU A 266 6.87 13.07 -28.39
CA GLU A 266 8.32 12.92 -28.55
C GLU A 266 8.72 12.91 -30.03
N GLY A 267 7.97 12.20 -30.88
CA GLY A 267 8.19 12.17 -32.33
C GLY A 267 8.05 13.54 -32.97
N GLU A 268 7.03 14.31 -32.60
CA GLU A 268 6.82 15.69 -33.08
C GLU A 268 7.97 16.61 -32.62
N THR A 269 8.39 16.51 -31.36
CA THR A 269 9.51 17.30 -30.79
C THR A 269 10.83 16.99 -31.50
N ILE A 270 11.15 15.71 -31.67
CA ILE A 270 12.36 15.27 -32.37
C ILE A 270 12.31 15.69 -33.85
N GLY A 271 11.12 15.57 -34.46
CA GLY A 271 10.91 16.01 -35.87
C GLY A 271 11.15 17.50 -36.02
N MET A 272 10.63 18.32 -35.10
CA MET A 272 10.82 19.78 -35.11
C MET A 272 12.30 20.13 -34.93
N MET A 273 12.99 19.57 -33.93
CA MET A 273 14.40 19.81 -33.70
C MET A 273 15.28 19.41 -34.90
N ARG A 274 14.99 18.28 -35.53
CA ARG A 274 15.70 17.84 -36.74
C ARG A 274 15.44 18.80 -37.92
N GLY A 275 14.20 19.28 -38.07
CA GLY A 275 13.83 20.24 -39.06
C GLY A 275 14.56 21.57 -38.91
N GLU A 276 14.62 22.11 -37.70
CA GLU A 276 15.35 23.35 -37.38
C GLU A 276 16.87 23.19 -37.57
N ALA A 277 17.46 22.10 -37.13
CA ALA A 277 18.88 21.84 -37.34
C ALA A 277 19.22 21.75 -38.84
N ARG A 278 18.37 21.09 -39.61
CA ARG A 278 18.54 20.94 -41.07
C ARG A 278 18.41 22.28 -41.80
N LEU A 279 17.46 23.13 -41.42
CA LEU A 279 17.28 24.47 -41.97
C LEU A 279 18.47 25.37 -41.60
N SER A 280 18.93 25.32 -40.35
CA SER A 280 20.08 26.08 -39.89
C SER A 280 21.36 25.68 -40.61
N ALA A 281 21.57 24.39 -40.89
CA ALA A 281 22.70 23.89 -41.66
C ALA A 281 22.66 24.41 -43.12
N LEU A 282 21.47 24.43 -43.74
CA LEU A 282 21.27 24.95 -45.08
C LEU A 282 21.58 26.46 -45.16
N ILE A 283 21.04 27.24 -44.23
CA ILE A 283 21.27 28.69 -44.17
C ILE A 283 22.77 28.99 -44.02
N ASN A 284 23.45 28.30 -43.12
CA ASN A 284 24.89 28.45 -42.92
C ASN A 284 25.69 28.16 -44.23
N ARG A 285 25.27 27.11 -44.94
CA ARG A 285 25.93 26.74 -46.21
C ARG A 285 25.76 27.81 -47.27
N LEU A 286 24.52 28.32 -47.41
CA LEU A 286 24.21 29.40 -48.37
C LEU A 286 25.01 30.69 -48.04
N ILE A 287 25.20 31.03 -46.77
CA ILE A 287 26.00 32.18 -46.37
C ILE A 287 27.48 31.97 -46.75
N LEU A 288 28.05 30.80 -46.48
CA LEU A 288 29.44 30.47 -46.79
C LEU A 288 29.74 30.49 -48.29
N GLU A 289 28.72 30.17 -49.13
CA GLU A 289 28.86 30.16 -50.59
C GLU A 289 28.46 31.49 -51.24
N GLY A 290 28.16 32.54 -50.46
CA GLY A 290 27.77 33.85 -50.96
C GLY A 290 26.40 33.91 -51.59
N ARG A 291 25.50 32.92 -51.37
CA ARG A 291 24.15 32.80 -51.91
C ARG A 291 23.09 33.34 -50.93
N SER A 292 23.37 34.44 -50.28
CA SER A 292 22.49 35.03 -49.25
C SER A 292 21.13 35.48 -49.79
N ASP A 293 21.01 35.76 -51.09
CA ASP A 293 19.77 36.07 -51.81
C ASP A 293 18.78 34.89 -51.85
N GLU A 294 19.26 33.68 -51.73
CA GLU A 294 18.43 32.47 -51.66
C GLU A 294 17.81 32.24 -50.25
N ILE A 295 18.36 32.84 -49.19
CA ILE A 295 17.90 32.59 -47.82
C ILE A 295 16.43 32.92 -47.62
N GLN A 296 15.97 34.08 -48.15
CA GLN A 296 14.59 34.48 -48.03
C GLN A 296 13.65 33.50 -48.73
N LYS A 297 14.04 32.95 -49.89
CA LYS A 297 13.26 31.95 -50.62
C LYS A 297 13.21 30.63 -49.87
N VAL A 298 14.31 30.19 -49.26
CA VAL A 298 14.39 28.94 -48.44
C VAL A 298 13.47 29.00 -47.23
N VAL A 299 13.34 30.15 -46.60
CA VAL A 299 12.47 30.31 -45.41
C VAL A 299 10.99 30.30 -45.82
N THR A 300 10.62 30.91 -46.95
CA THR A 300 9.22 31.10 -47.35
C THR A 300 8.70 30.05 -48.31
N ASP A 301 9.54 29.41 -49.13
CA ASP A 301 9.16 28.43 -50.16
C ASP A 301 9.66 27.02 -49.78
N VAL A 302 8.70 26.15 -49.44
CA VAL A 302 8.98 24.74 -49.03
C VAL A 302 9.57 23.93 -50.20
N ASN A 303 9.17 24.20 -51.43
CA ASN A 303 9.67 23.45 -52.59
C ASN A 303 11.12 23.80 -52.87
N ARG A 304 11.45 25.12 -52.89
CA ARG A 304 12.81 25.58 -53.04
C ARG A 304 13.73 25.05 -51.93
N ARG A 305 13.23 25.00 -50.71
CA ARG A 305 13.95 24.42 -49.58
C ARG A 305 14.24 22.93 -49.78
N ARG A 306 13.28 22.15 -50.28
CA ARG A 306 13.47 20.71 -50.59
C ARG A 306 14.50 20.50 -51.68
N GLU A 307 14.49 21.29 -52.73
CA GLU A 307 15.50 21.23 -53.80
C GLU A 307 16.91 21.43 -53.24
N LEU A 308 17.09 22.45 -52.41
CA LEU A 308 18.37 22.77 -51.82
C LEU A 308 18.80 21.75 -50.76
N TYR A 309 17.87 21.15 -50.01
CA TYR A 309 18.21 20.02 -49.17
C TYR A 309 18.74 18.83 -49.97
N SER A 310 18.21 18.60 -51.15
CA SER A 310 18.71 17.54 -52.04
C SER A 310 20.07 17.88 -52.62
N GLU A 311 20.25 19.16 -53.09
CA GLU A 311 21.51 19.68 -53.64
C GLU A 311 22.66 19.54 -52.63
N TYR A 312 22.41 19.91 -51.35
CA TYR A 312 23.40 19.90 -50.29
C TYR A 312 23.46 18.58 -49.47
N LYS A 313 22.63 17.60 -49.82
CA LYS A 313 22.54 16.30 -49.09
C LYS A 313 22.32 16.45 -47.58
N LEU A 314 21.48 17.39 -47.22
CA LEU A 314 21.09 17.68 -45.86
C LEU A 314 19.85 16.89 -45.43
#